data_37057b56efd7b994e05c36e9bc9cddb6
#
_entry.id   37057b56efd7b994e05c36e9bc9cddb6
#
_cell.length_a   1.000
_cell.length_b   1.000
_cell.length_c   1.000
_cell.angle_alpha   90.00
_cell.angle_beta   90.00
_cell.angle_gamma   90.00
#
_symmetry.space_group_name_H-M   'P 1'
#
loop_
_entity.id
_entity.type
_entity.pdbx_description
1 polymer ?
#
loop_
_entity_poly.entity_id
_entity_poly.type
_entity_poly.pdbx_seq_one_letter_code
_entity_poly.pdbx_strand_id
1 'polypeptide(L)'
;MARWPLRFAWSSFSARNEQESKLDIWTPLKTLFLRPNSDVLFLRSANISLCYPVRAMVQSRRAHQDRSFLGGGIFKWGVAALFAASASAAHAAEKQVFTVYTYDAFAADWGPAPKVKEAFEKTCECVLKFVAADSAIGALRKVQLEGDDTQADIVLGLDTNVMEAARATGLFIAHEADMSGLALPIEWTDKTFLPFDYGHFAFVYDKTKLSIVPDSFAALAAMPDEFKIIIQDPRASTPGLGLALWVHAVFGDEAGAYWRSIAPKILTVTKSWSDAYGLFLKGEADMVLSYTTSPAYHLIAEQNTNYESAPFTDGHYAQIEVAAIVKSTPFPRIAKKFMAFMVSDEFQNIIPTTNWMYPAVKTAVGLPAGFETLSTPNKTLLLDATDVEDKRKAIIDTWLQALNP
;
A
#
# COMPACT_ATOMS: atom_id res chain seq x y z
N MET A 1 8.34 29.45 -14.53
CA MET A 1 8.76 28.30 -15.37
C MET A 1 9.86 27.56 -14.62
N ALA A 2 9.47 26.61 -13.78
CA ALA A 2 10.40 25.75 -13.05
C ALA A 2 10.28 24.36 -13.64
N ARG A 3 11.33 23.94 -14.34
CA ARG A 3 11.46 22.55 -14.84
C ARG A 3 11.80 21.65 -13.66
N TRP A 4 10.93 20.73 -13.35
CA TRP A 4 11.21 19.60 -12.46
C TRP A 4 11.81 18.46 -13.30
N PRO A 5 12.97 17.96 -12.94
CA PRO A 5 13.49 16.76 -13.58
C PRO A 5 13.00 15.54 -12.81
N LEU A 6 11.93 14.91 -13.28
CA LEU A 6 11.62 13.54 -12.90
C LEU A 6 12.57 12.62 -13.69
N ARG A 7 13.80 12.50 -13.21
CA ARG A 7 14.66 11.38 -13.59
C ARG A 7 14.43 10.28 -12.58
N PHE A 8 13.85 9.17 -13.02
CA PHE A 8 13.97 7.90 -12.32
C PHE A 8 15.47 7.63 -12.09
N ALA A 9 15.95 7.86 -10.87
CA ALA A 9 17.29 7.47 -10.47
C ALA A 9 17.27 5.97 -10.12
N TRP A 10 17.38 5.12 -11.13
CA TRP A 10 17.88 3.78 -10.93
C TRP A 10 19.39 3.88 -10.84
N SER A 11 19.94 3.63 -9.67
CA SER A 11 21.37 3.47 -9.47
C SER A 11 21.82 2.24 -10.27
N SER A 12 22.42 2.51 -11.41
CA SER A 12 23.21 1.55 -12.17
C SER A 12 24.38 1.07 -11.31
N PHE A 13 24.34 -0.17 -10.85
CA PHE A 13 25.53 -0.89 -10.43
C PHE A 13 26.35 -1.18 -11.68
N SER A 14 27.38 -0.36 -11.89
CA SER A 14 28.42 -0.59 -12.89
C SER A 14 29.26 -1.77 -12.46
N ALA A 15 29.19 -2.84 -13.23
CA ALA A 15 30.15 -3.92 -13.19
C ALA A 15 31.52 -3.37 -13.62
N ARG A 16 32.52 -3.51 -12.77
CA ARG A 16 33.94 -3.40 -13.14
C ARG A 16 34.48 -4.81 -13.32
N ASN A 17 34.83 -5.10 -14.57
CA ASN A 17 35.62 -6.24 -15.02
C ASN A 17 37.01 -6.23 -14.35
N GLU A 18 37.52 -7.39 -13.92
CA GLU A 18 38.75 -7.97 -14.49
C GLU A 18 39.22 -9.22 -13.72
N GLN A 19 39.47 -10.22 -14.56
CA GLN A 19 40.50 -11.29 -14.52
C GLN A 19 40.33 -12.51 -13.61
N GLU A 20 40.05 -13.56 -14.35
CA GLU A 20 40.62 -14.94 -14.39
C GLU A 20 41.24 -15.54 -13.12
N SER A 21 40.66 -16.67 -12.68
CA SER A 21 41.42 -17.97 -12.64
C SER A 21 40.45 -19.14 -12.48
N LYS A 22 40.66 -20.11 -13.37
CA LYS A 22 40.00 -21.42 -13.41
C LYS A 22 40.37 -22.23 -12.18
N LEU A 23 39.40 -22.94 -11.60
CA LEU A 23 39.61 -24.23 -10.98
C LEU A 23 38.28 -24.99 -10.92
N ASP A 24 38.21 -26.05 -11.76
CA ASP A 24 37.22 -27.11 -11.70
C ASP A 24 37.39 -27.91 -10.40
N ILE A 25 36.30 -28.26 -9.70
CA ILE A 25 36.18 -29.49 -8.94
C ILE A 25 34.69 -29.85 -8.80
N TRP A 26 34.26 -30.81 -9.56
CA TRP A 26 33.06 -31.63 -9.35
C TRP A 26 33.34 -32.65 -8.25
N THR A 27 32.49 -32.77 -7.24
CA THR A 27 32.15 -34.06 -6.59
C THR A 27 30.85 -33.95 -5.77
N PRO A 28 29.95 -34.93 -5.85
CA PRO A 28 28.67 -34.94 -5.16
C PRO A 28 28.78 -35.50 -3.76
N LEU A 29 28.12 -34.92 -2.78
CA LEU A 29 28.00 -35.48 -1.43
C LEU A 29 26.60 -36.03 -1.17
N LYS A 30 26.64 -37.29 -0.80
CA LYS A 30 25.58 -38.23 -0.46
C LYS A 30 24.82 -37.80 0.82
N THR A 31 23.55 -38.08 0.79
CA THR A 31 22.60 -38.26 1.88
C THR A 31 23.19 -38.86 3.16
N LEU A 32 22.93 -38.26 4.31
CA LEU A 32 22.93 -38.95 5.59
C LEU A 32 21.75 -38.46 6.48
N PHE A 33 20.89 -39.42 6.78
CA PHE A 33 19.87 -39.33 7.84
C PHE A 33 20.55 -39.54 9.19
N LEU A 34 20.21 -38.75 10.21
CA LEU A 34 20.21 -39.19 11.62
C LEU A 34 19.29 -38.30 12.49
N ARG A 35 18.62 -38.98 13.39
CA ARG A 35 17.57 -38.57 14.35
C ARG A 35 18.14 -37.92 15.62
N PRO A 36 17.27 -37.53 16.56
CA PRO A 36 17.43 -36.35 17.40
C PRO A 36 17.97 -36.71 18.81
N ASN A 37 18.64 -35.76 19.43
CA ASN A 37 18.56 -35.34 20.83
C ASN A 37 19.80 -34.54 21.26
N SER A 38 19.51 -33.55 22.08
CA SER A 38 20.39 -32.92 23.08
C SER A 38 21.51 -31.99 22.64
N ASP A 39 21.40 -30.80 23.22
CA ASP A 39 22.47 -29.98 23.80
C ASP A 39 23.41 -29.19 22.88
N VAL A 40 23.18 -27.88 22.95
CA VAL A 40 24.19 -26.79 23.01
C VAL A 40 25.43 -26.98 22.11
N LEU A 41 25.49 -26.16 21.06
CA LEU A 41 26.79 -25.84 20.46
C LEU A 41 26.94 -24.32 20.26
N PHE A 42 27.85 -23.75 21.04
CA PHE A 42 28.41 -22.42 20.84
C PHE A 42 29.21 -22.36 19.54
N LEU A 43 28.95 -21.39 18.71
CA LEU A 43 29.94 -20.94 17.73
C LEU A 43 30.26 -19.45 17.97
N ARG A 44 31.49 -19.24 18.45
CA ARG A 44 32.17 -17.96 18.50
C ARG A 44 32.50 -17.49 17.07
N SER A 45 32.22 -16.25 16.77
CA SER A 45 33.03 -15.50 15.81
C SER A 45 33.33 -14.11 16.40
N ALA A 46 34.58 -13.71 16.24
CA ALA A 46 35.29 -12.71 17.01
C ALA A 46 35.04 -11.24 16.53
N ASN A 47 35.32 -10.34 17.50
CA ASN A 47 35.68 -8.91 17.42
C ASN A 47 34.52 -7.91 17.18
N ILE A 48 34.17 -7.11 18.17
CA ILE A 48 34.85 -5.94 18.77
C ILE A 48 34.19 -5.63 20.12
N SER A 49 35.02 -5.50 21.18
CA SER A 49 34.65 -5.05 22.52
C SER A 49 34.60 -3.51 22.60
N LEU A 50 33.55 -2.98 23.24
CA LEU A 50 33.61 -1.71 23.94
C LEU A 50 32.82 -1.85 25.25
N CYS A 51 33.57 -1.96 26.34
CA CYS A 51 33.07 -1.96 27.71
C CYS A 51 32.79 -0.54 28.20
N TYR A 52 31.63 -0.32 28.84
CA TYR A 52 31.49 0.67 29.92
C TYR A 52 30.83 0.01 31.13
N PRO A 53 31.38 0.21 32.35
CA PRO A 53 30.89 -0.45 33.55
C PRO A 53 29.81 0.38 34.26
N VAL A 54 28.72 -0.34 34.58
CA VAL A 54 27.76 0.10 35.62
C VAL A 54 28.29 -0.42 36.96
N ARG A 55 28.45 0.48 37.90
CA ARG A 55 28.58 0.09 39.30
C ARG A 55 27.71 0.95 40.22
N ALA A 56 26.65 0.35 40.67
CA ALA A 56 25.88 0.79 41.84
C ALA A 56 26.71 0.56 43.12
N MET A 57 26.65 1.48 44.08
CA MET A 57 26.97 1.20 45.47
C MET A 57 26.05 1.98 46.36
N VAL A 58 25.11 1.25 46.92
CA VAL A 58 24.37 1.62 48.13
C VAL A 58 25.26 1.27 49.32
N GLN A 59 25.50 2.21 50.24
CA GLN A 59 25.86 1.89 51.60
C GLN A 59 25.30 2.95 52.55
N SER A 60 24.41 2.48 53.41
CA SER A 60 23.96 3.11 54.64
C SER A 60 25.06 3.09 55.70
N ARG A 61 25.20 4.13 56.49
CA ARG A 61 25.64 4.01 57.87
C ARG A 61 25.02 5.11 58.74
N ARG A 62 24.47 4.63 59.85
CA ARG A 62 23.92 5.36 60.99
C ARG A 62 25.00 5.86 61.98
N ALA A 63 24.58 6.88 62.76
CA ALA A 63 24.95 7.22 64.11
C ALA A 63 26.25 8.02 64.30
N HIS A 64 26.26 9.14 64.96
CA HIS A 64 26.07 9.32 66.39
C HIS A 64 25.91 10.83 66.77
N GLN A 65 25.11 11.07 67.81
CA GLN A 65 25.02 12.32 68.52
C GLN A 65 26.38 12.65 69.19
N ASP A 66 26.72 13.94 69.27
CA ASP A 66 27.10 14.50 70.52
C ASP A 66 26.99 16.04 70.57
N ARG A 67 26.74 16.48 71.73
CA ARG A 67 26.37 17.83 72.21
C ARG A 67 27.58 18.75 72.39
N SER A 68 27.31 19.99 72.25
CA SER A 68 27.56 21.10 73.21
C SER A 68 28.39 22.28 72.65
N PHE A 69 28.03 23.43 72.72
CA PHE A 69 28.18 24.57 73.61
C PHE A 69 28.10 25.90 72.88
N LEU A 70 27.18 26.73 73.37
CA LEU A 70 27.17 28.18 73.59
C LEU A 70 28.11 29.12 72.83
N GLY A 71 27.50 30.14 72.21
CA GLY A 71 28.18 31.39 71.88
C GLY A 71 27.31 32.36 71.11
N GLY A 72 26.77 33.36 71.79
CA GLY A 72 25.86 34.36 71.27
C GLY A 72 26.49 35.31 70.24
N GLY A 73 25.67 35.86 69.39
CA GLY A 73 26.04 36.94 68.50
C GLY A 73 24.83 37.44 67.70
N ILE A 74 24.27 38.53 68.16
CA ILE A 74 23.21 39.29 67.49
C ILE A 74 23.79 39.91 66.22
N PHE A 75 23.27 39.66 65.01
CA PHE A 75 23.39 40.62 63.94
C PHE A 75 22.29 40.44 62.87
N LYS A 76 21.47 41.47 62.80
CA LYS A 76 20.81 42.13 61.67
C LYS A 76 20.25 41.33 60.48
N TRP A 77 18.97 41.52 60.33
CA TRP A 77 18.04 41.36 59.20
C TRP A 77 18.67 41.56 57.84
N GLY A 78 18.53 40.57 56.98
CA GLY A 78 18.67 40.66 55.55
C GLY A 78 17.64 39.74 54.93
N VAL A 79 16.49 40.28 54.51
CA VAL A 79 15.48 39.57 53.70
C VAL A 79 16.03 39.43 52.30
N ALA A 80 16.60 38.28 51.98
CA ALA A 80 16.88 37.88 50.58
C ALA A 80 15.68 37.11 50.07
N ALA A 81 14.82 37.78 49.32
CA ALA A 81 13.76 37.15 48.56
C ALA A 81 14.42 36.34 47.39
N LEU A 82 14.52 35.03 47.58
CA LEU A 82 14.83 34.12 46.51
C LEU A 82 13.60 34.01 45.59
N PHE A 83 13.59 34.77 44.50
CA PHE A 83 12.75 34.49 43.34
C PHE A 83 13.22 33.16 42.74
N ALA A 84 12.56 32.07 43.13
CA ALA A 84 12.63 30.83 42.41
C ALA A 84 11.87 31.05 41.07
N ALA A 85 12.59 31.46 40.06
CA ALA A 85 12.11 31.43 38.66
C ALA A 85 11.91 29.95 38.32
N SER A 86 10.69 29.46 38.51
CA SER A 86 10.25 28.17 37.93
C SER A 86 10.27 28.32 36.40
N ALA A 87 11.39 28.01 35.79
CA ALA A 87 11.45 27.80 34.36
C ALA A 87 10.60 26.55 34.06
N SER A 88 9.32 26.75 33.79
CA SER A 88 8.48 25.75 33.17
C SER A 88 9.10 25.50 31.76
N ALA A 89 10.00 24.53 31.68
CA ALA A 89 10.37 23.94 30.44
C ALA A 89 9.08 23.37 29.84
N ALA A 90 8.45 24.12 28.96
CA ALA A 90 7.40 23.59 28.10
C ALA A 90 8.06 22.46 27.29
N HIS A 91 7.94 21.22 27.79
CA HIS A 91 8.18 20.05 26.96
C HIS A 91 7.18 20.19 25.81
N ALA A 92 7.68 20.50 24.61
CA ALA A 92 6.89 20.31 23.42
C ALA A 92 6.46 18.84 23.45
N ALA A 93 5.17 18.60 23.67
CA ALA A 93 4.64 17.25 23.68
C ALA A 93 5.03 16.59 22.36
N GLU A 94 5.71 15.46 22.44
CA GLU A 94 6.08 14.70 21.23
C GLU A 94 4.79 14.39 20.47
N LYS A 95 4.77 14.77 19.18
CA LYS A 95 3.59 14.55 18.35
C LYS A 95 3.32 13.07 18.22
N GLN A 96 2.06 12.68 18.37
CA GLN A 96 1.61 11.31 18.21
C GLN A 96 1.88 10.83 16.79
N VAL A 97 2.44 9.63 16.63
CA VAL A 97 2.64 8.98 15.32
C VAL A 97 1.36 8.23 14.97
N PHE A 98 0.69 8.68 13.91
CA PHE A 98 -0.51 8.07 13.35
C PHE A 98 -0.14 7.27 12.11
N THR A 99 -0.43 5.97 12.08
CA THR A 99 0.12 5.05 11.08
C THR A 99 -0.98 4.50 10.16
N VAL A 100 -0.76 4.64 8.86
CA VAL A 100 -1.63 4.11 7.80
C VAL A 100 -0.90 2.99 7.06
N TYR A 101 -1.45 1.77 7.08
CA TYR A 101 -0.97 0.68 6.23
C TYR A 101 -1.65 0.75 4.87
N THR A 102 -0.87 0.68 3.81
CA THR A 102 -1.37 0.81 2.44
C THR A 102 -0.48 0.05 1.44
N TYR A 103 -0.81 0.13 0.16
CA TYR A 103 -0.03 -0.50 -0.91
C TYR A 103 1.13 0.40 -1.37
N ASP A 104 2.10 -0.22 -2.03
CA ASP A 104 3.37 0.37 -2.46
C ASP A 104 3.19 1.63 -3.32
N ALA A 105 2.30 1.58 -4.34
CA ALA A 105 2.04 2.69 -5.23
C ALA A 105 1.46 3.92 -4.51
N PHE A 106 0.54 3.72 -3.52
CA PHE A 106 0.00 4.82 -2.74
C PHE A 106 1.09 5.49 -1.88
N ALA A 107 1.97 4.66 -1.27
CA ALA A 107 3.02 5.13 -0.37
C ALA A 107 4.28 5.66 -1.07
N ALA A 108 4.42 5.45 -2.38
CA ALA A 108 5.57 5.89 -3.16
C ALA A 108 5.74 7.42 -3.18
N ASP A 109 6.95 7.90 -3.42
CA ASP A 109 7.24 9.35 -3.50
C ASP A 109 6.44 10.05 -4.61
N TRP A 110 6.06 9.33 -5.66
CA TRP A 110 5.21 9.83 -6.75
C TRP A 110 3.72 9.59 -6.52
N GLY A 111 3.36 8.78 -5.52
CA GLY A 111 1.98 8.46 -5.16
C GLY A 111 1.31 9.53 -4.30
N PRO A 112 0.09 9.24 -3.78
CA PRO A 112 -0.68 10.19 -2.97
C PRO A 112 -0.05 10.52 -1.61
N ALA A 113 0.64 9.57 -0.98
CA ALA A 113 1.06 9.67 0.42
C ALA A 113 1.83 10.96 0.78
N PRO A 114 2.79 11.47 -0.01
CA PRO A 114 3.50 12.70 0.34
C PRO A 114 2.57 13.91 0.46
N LYS A 115 1.63 14.08 -0.49
CA LYS A 115 0.67 15.20 -0.48
C LYS A 115 -0.38 15.03 0.62
N VAL A 116 -0.88 13.81 0.82
CA VAL A 116 -1.81 13.47 1.89
C VAL A 116 -1.19 13.74 3.26
N LYS A 117 0.07 13.35 3.45
CA LYS A 117 0.82 13.62 4.67
C LYS A 117 0.94 15.13 4.92
N GLU A 118 1.41 15.88 3.94
CA GLU A 118 1.54 17.33 4.04
C GLU A 118 0.22 18.01 4.40
N ALA A 119 -0.88 17.61 3.75
CA ALA A 119 -2.20 18.19 3.98
C ALA A 119 -2.74 17.84 5.38
N PHE A 120 -2.72 16.57 5.75
CA PHE A 120 -3.31 16.13 7.02
C PHE A 120 -2.54 16.59 8.26
N GLU A 121 -1.20 16.62 8.21
CA GLU A 121 -0.36 17.08 9.31
C GLU A 121 -0.55 18.55 9.69
N LYS A 122 -1.08 19.37 8.78
CA LYS A 122 -1.46 20.77 9.08
C LYS A 122 -2.61 20.87 10.09
N THR A 123 -3.42 19.81 10.20
CA THR A 123 -4.65 19.84 10.98
C THR A 123 -4.69 18.83 12.14
N CYS A 124 -3.91 17.74 12.08
CA CYS A 124 -4.05 16.65 13.06
C CYS A 124 -3.22 16.82 14.33
N GLU A 125 -2.23 17.72 14.36
CA GLU A 125 -1.22 17.82 15.44
C GLU A 125 -0.47 16.49 15.66
N CYS A 126 -0.38 15.67 14.63
CA CYS A 126 0.25 14.35 14.62
C CYS A 126 1.41 14.28 13.62
N VAL A 127 2.13 13.16 13.61
CA VAL A 127 3.02 12.75 12.53
C VAL A 127 2.34 11.61 11.79
N LEU A 128 1.96 11.83 10.52
CA LEU A 128 1.38 10.80 9.67
C LEU A 128 2.47 9.92 9.08
N LYS A 129 2.39 8.61 9.33
CA LYS A 129 3.32 7.62 8.81
C LYS A 129 2.59 6.64 7.89
N PHE A 130 3.07 6.49 6.66
CA PHE A 130 2.62 5.43 5.77
C PHE A 130 3.56 4.22 5.87
N VAL A 131 2.98 3.03 5.92
CA VAL A 131 3.70 1.75 5.89
C VAL A 131 3.20 0.98 4.68
N ALA A 132 4.09 0.80 3.72
CA ALA A 132 3.79 0.10 2.47
C ALA A 132 3.80 -1.42 2.64
N ALA A 133 2.90 -2.08 1.94
CA ALA A 133 2.95 -3.49 1.61
C ALA A 133 2.93 -3.64 0.08
N ASP A 134 3.26 -4.80 -0.46
CA ASP A 134 3.26 -5.05 -1.92
C ASP A 134 1.87 -4.79 -2.56
N SER A 135 0.81 -4.88 -1.75
CA SER A 135 -0.58 -4.64 -2.16
C SER A 135 -1.48 -4.36 -0.96
N ALA A 136 -2.72 -3.92 -1.21
CA ALA A 136 -3.72 -3.74 -0.16
C ALA A 136 -4.09 -5.06 0.53
N ILE A 137 -4.14 -6.19 -0.20
CA ILE A 137 -4.30 -7.52 0.39
C ILE A 137 -3.12 -7.82 1.33
N GLY A 138 -1.91 -7.44 0.95
CA GLY A 138 -0.72 -7.56 1.79
C GLY A 138 -0.83 -6.73 3.07
N ALA A 139 -1.35 -5.50 2.98
CA ALA A 139 -1.60 -4.63 4.14
C ALA A 139 -2.64 -5.25 5.09
N LEU A 140 -3.75 -5.80 4.57
CA LEU A 140 -4.75 -6.52 5.38
C LEU A 140 -4.14 -7.72 6.11
N ARG A 141 -3.38 -8.56 5.39
CA ARG A 141 -2.71 -9.73 5.99
C ARG A 141 -1.72 -9.34 7.07
N LYS A 142 -1.02 -8.22 6.88
CA LYS A 142 -0.08 -7.71 7.87
C LYS A 142 -0.81 -7.37 9.18
N VAL A 143 -1.93 -6.64 9.11
CA VAL A 143 -2.76 -6.35 10.30
C VAL A 143 -3.31 -7.63 10.93
N GLN A 144 -3.76 -8.59 10.14
CA GLN A 144 -4.25 -9.89 10.65
C GLN A 144 -3.16 -10.67 11.39
N LEU A 145 -1.92 -10.65 10.89
CA LEU A 145 -0.78 -11.35 11.51
C LEU A 145 -0.31 -10.67 12.79
N GLU A 146 -0.35 -9.34 12.82
CA GLU A 146 0.04 -8.54 13.99
C GLU A 146 -1.04 -8.56 15.09
N GLY A 147 -2.31 -8.78 14.71
CA GLY A 147 -3.43 -8.83 15.65
C GLY A 147 -3.57 -7.57 16.48
N ASP A 148 -3.71 -7.70 17.81
CA ASP A 148 -3.84 -6.58 18.74
C ASP A 148 -2.56 -5.75 18.90
N ASP A 149 -1.40 -6.28 18.48
CA ASP A 149 -0.09 -5.62 18.52
C ASP A 149 0.18 -4.77 17.26
N THR A 150 -0.76 -4.71 16.33
CA THR A 150 -0.58 -3.93 15.09
C THR A 150 -0.32 -2.47 15.38
N GLN A 151 0.57 -1.88 14.57
CA GLN A 151 0.83 -0.44 14.61
C GLN A 151 -0.06 0.35 13.66
N ALA A 152 -0.95 -0.32 12.93
CA ALA A 152 -1.86 0.34 12.01
C ALA A 152 -3.02 1.01 12.76
N ASP A 153 -3.25 2.28 12.47
CA ASP A 153 -4.46 3.01 12.88
C ASP A 153 -5.54 2.93 11.78
N ILE A 154 -5.07 2.91 10.52
CA ILE A 154 -5.91 2.80 9.31
C ILE A 154 -5.31 1.73 8.39
N VAL A 155 -6.17 0.98 7.71
CA VAL A 155 -5.84 0.24 6.49
C VAL A 155 -6.51 0.97 5.32
N LEU A 156 -5.71 1.33 4.30
CA LEU A 156 -6.13 2.09 3.13
C LEU A 156 -5.80 1.32 1.85
N GLY A 157 -6.73 1.31 0.89
CA GLY A 157 -6.57 0.69 -0.42
C GLY A 157 -7.19 -0.70 -0.54
N LEU A 158 -7.91 -1.20 0.49
CA LEU A 158 -8.83 -2.32 0.30
C LEU A 158 -9.87 -1.93 -0.76
N ASP A 159 -10.53 -2.90 -1.36
CA ASP A 159 -11.58 -2.63 -2.33
C ASP A 159 -12.86 -3.46 -2.05
N THR A 160 -13.90 -3.21 -2.82
CA THR A 160 -15.16 -3.94 -2.75
C THR A 160 -15.00 -5.45 -2.81
N ASN A 161 -13.94 -5.96 -3.44
CA ASN A 161 -13.72 -7.39 -3.65
C ASN A 161 -13.11 -8.11 -2.43
N VAL A 162 -12.53 -7.37 -1.49
CA VAL A 162 -11.95 -7.91 -0.25
C VAL A 162 -12.61 -7.36 1.01
N MET A 163 -13.59 -6.47 0.85
CA MET A 163 -14.25 -5.77 1.94
C MET A 163 -14.95 -6.75 2.91
N GLU A 164 -15.67 -7.75 2.42
CA GLU A 164 -16.35 -8.72 3.30
C GLU A 164 -15.36 -9.65 4.00
N ALA A 165 -14.30 -10.07 3.33
CA ALA A 165 -13.20 -10.78 3.98
C ALA A 165 -12.55 -9.96 5.10
N ALA A 166 -12.32 -8.67 4.86
CA ALA A 166 -11.81 -7.76 5.87
C ALA A 166 -12.79 -7.58 7.04
N ARG A 167 -14.09 -7.45 6.76
CA ARG A 167 -15.16 -7.37 7.76
C ARG A 167 -15.20 -8.61 8.65
N ALA A 168 -15.09 -9.79 8.07
CA ALA A 168 -15.11 -11.07 8.78
C ALA A 168 -13.97 -11.22 9.80
N THR A 169 -12.88 -10.44 9.67
CA THR A 169 -11.78 -10.44 10.64
C THR A 169 -12.17 -9.84 12.00
N GLY A 170 -13.18 -8.98 12.05
CA GLY A 170 -13.55 -8.23 13.26
C GLY A 170 -12.55 -7.15 13.69
N LEU A 171 -11.56 -6.84 12.84
CA LEU A 171 -10.47 -5.89 13.14
C LEU A 171 -10.81 -4.43 12.89
N PHE A 172 -11.96 -4.12 12.30
CA PHE A 172 -12.33 -2.77 11.87
C PHE A 172 -13.58 -2.24 12.58
N ILE A 173 -13.66 -0.90 12.72
CA ILE A 173 -14.78 -0.20 13.35
C ILE A 173 -15.35 0.87 12.43
N ALA A 174 -16.56 1.36 12.77
CA ALA A 174 -17.26 2.39 12.02
C ALA A 174 -16.48 3.72 11.97
N HIS A 175 -16.47 4.37 10.78
CA HIS A 175 -15.69 5.57 10.51
C HIS A 175 -16.38 6.89 10.87
N GLU A 176 -17.72 6.93 10.92
CA GLU A 176 -18.55 8.11 11.24
C GLU A 176 -18.35 9.34 10.29
N ALA A 177 -17.68 9.17 9.14
CA ALA A 177 -17.53 10.23 8.15
C ALA A 177 -18.87 10.52 7.44
N ASP A 178 -19.07 11.77 7.02
CA ASP A 178 -20.21 12.17 6.20
C ASP A 178 -20.03 11.66 4.77
N MET A 179 -20.94 10.80 4.33
CA MET A 179 -20.94 10.21 3.00
C MET A 179 -21.90 10.88 2.01
N SER A 180 -22.56 11.95 2.40
CA SER A 180 -23.58 12.62 1.57
C SER A 180 -23.04 13.19 0.26
N GLY A 181 -21.72 13.46 0.20
CA GLY A 181 -21.03 13.99 -0.99
C GLY A 181 -20.49 12.91 -1.93
N LEU A 182 -20.65 11.62 -1.63
CA LEU A 182 -20.13 10.54 -2.49
C LEU A 182 -20.78 10.55 -3.87
N ALA A 183 -19.97 10.34 -4.89
CA ALA A 183 -20.34 10.34 -6.31
C ALA A 183 -19.77 9.09 -7.01
N LEU A 184 -20.08 7.93 -6.45
CA LEU A 184 -19.64 6.62 -6.93
C LEU A 184 -20.56 6.07 -8.04
N PRO A 185 -20.12 5.09 -8.82
CA PRO A 185 -20.97 4.42 -9.81
C PRO A 185 -22.07 3.53 -9.20
N ILE A 186 -22.05 3.33 -7.88
CA ILE A 186 -23.05 2.58 -7.11
C ILE A 186 -23.49 3.35 -5.87
N GLU A 187 -24.64 2.99 -5.29
CA GLU A 187 -25.05 3.47 -3.98
C GLU A 187 -24.12 2.89 -2.89
N TRP A 188 -23.76 3.75 -1.91
CA TRP A 188 -22.85 3.35 -0.83
C TRP A 188 -23.48 3.63 0.53
N THR A 189 -23.62 2.58 1.34
CA THR A 189 -24.23 2.67 2.68
C THR A 189 -23.36 2.10 3.79
N ASP A 190 -22.20 1.54 3.46
CA ASP A 190 -21.30 0.94 4.44
C ASP A 190 -20.78 1.97 5.45
N LYS A 191 -20.74 1.57 6.73
CA LYS A 191 -20.32 2.44 7.85
C LYS A 191 -18.91 2.12 8.35
N THR A 192 -18.31 1.01 7.90
CA THR A 192 -16.98 0.55 8.33
C THR A 192 -15.92 0.88 7.28
N PHE A 193 -16.25 0.67 6.01
CA PHE A 193 -15.36 0.90 4.89
C PHE A 193 -15.77 2.17 4.16
N LEU A 194 -14.88 3.18 4.14
CA LEU A 194 -15.11 4.47 3.49
C LEU A 194 -14.46 4.49 2.12
N PRO A 195 -15.19 4.70 1.03
CA PRO A 195 -14.61 4.82 -0.29
C PRO A 195 -13.84 6.15 -0.43
N PHE A 196 -12.73 6.13 -1.17
CA PHE A 196 -11.95 7.32 -1.42
C PHE A 196 -11.63 7.56 -2.90
N ASP A 197 -11.64 6.52 -3.71
CA ASP A 197 -11.54 6.61 -5.16
C ASP A 197 -12.16 5.40 -5.86
N TYR A 198 -12.24 5.46 -7.19
CA TYR A 198 -12.68 4.34 -8.01
C TYR A 198 -12.13 4.43 -9.42
N GLY A 199 -12.14 3.28 -10.10
CA GLY A 199 -11.80 3.14 -11.51
C GLY A 199 -12.38 1.87 -12.10
N HIS A 200 -12.00 1.58 -13.34
CA HIS A 200 -12.39 0.33 -14.01
C HIS A 200 -11.15 -0.35 -14.54
N PHE A 201 -11.02 -1.64 -14.32
CA PHE A 201 -9.91 -2.40 -14.87
C PHE A 201 -9.93 -2.38 -16.40
N ALA A 202 -8.75 -2.25 -16.99
CA ALA A 202 -8.54 -2.30 -18.41
C ALA A 202 -7.13 -2.81 -18.72
N PHE A 203 -6.94 -3.36 -19.90
CA PHE A 203 -5.60 -3.57 -20.44
C PHE A 203 -5.11 -2.29 -21.10
N VAL A 204 -3.94 -1.81 -20.67
CA VAL A 204 -3.27 -0.62 -21.21
C VAL A 204 -2.22 -1.05 -22.23
N TYR A 205 -2.07 -0.29 -23.30
CA TYR A 205 -1.16 -0.56 -24.41
C TYR A 205 -0.52 0.73 -24.94
N ASP A 206 0.57 0.57 -25.70
CA ASP A 206 1.21 1.64 -26.47
C ASP A 206 0.74 1.56 -27.92
N LYS A 207 -0.10 2.52 -28.38
CA LYS A 207 -0.66 2.55 -29.74
C LYS A 207 0.38 2.73 -30.83
N THR A 208 1.61 3.11 -30.50
CA THR A 208 2.70 3.19 -31.46
C THR A 208 3.33 1.84 -31.76
N LYS A 209 3.12 0.85 -30.86
CA LYS A 209 3.65 -0.50 -30.96
C LYS A 209 2.60 -1.52 -31.40
N LEU A 210 1.34 -1.27 -31.07
CA LEU A 210 0.25 -2.21 -31.27
C LEU A 210 -0.72 -1.70 -32.36
N SER A 211 -0.75 -2.37 -33.51
CA SER A 211 -1.61 -2.00 -34.64
C SER A 211 -2.99 -2.66 -34.61
N ILE A 212 -3.12 -3.79 -33.91
CA ILE A 212 -4.38 -4.52 -33.70
C ILE A 212 -4.59 -4.62 -32.18
N VAL A 213 -5.60 -3.91 -31.70
CA VAL A 213 -5.94 -3.88 -30.27
C VAL A 213 -7.14 -4.80 -30.04
N PRO A 214 -7.05 -5.82 -29.17
CA PRO A 214 -8.21 -6.63 -28.83
C PRO A 214 -9.23 -5.77 -28.07
N ASP A 215 -10.48 -5.81 -28.50
CA ASP A 215 -11.61 -5.06 -27.97
C ASP A 215 -12.58 -5.90 -27.14
N SER A 216 -12.17 -7.11 -26.81
CA SER A 216 -12.94 -8.07 -26.02
C SER A 216 -12.03 -9.17 -25.47
N PHE A 217 -12.48 -9.88 -24.46
CA PHE A 217 -11.79 -11.07 -23.99
C PHE A 217 -11.66 -12.15 -25.06
N ALA A 218 -12.67 -12.30 -25.91
CA ALA A 218 -12.61 -13.24 -27.04
C ALA A 218 -11.57 -12.82 -28.07
N ALA A 219 -11.49 -11.53 -28.39
CA ALA A 219 -10.47 -10.99 -29.29
C ALA A 219 -9.05 -11.16 -28.68
N LEU A 220 -8.88 -10.93 -27.37
CA LEU A 220 -7.62 -11.18 -26.69
C LEU A 220 -7.20 -12.66 -26.77
N ALA A 221 -8.14 -13.58 -26.58
CA ALA A 221 -7.87 -15.01 -26.71
C ALA A 221 -7.47 -15.41 -28.15
N ALA A 222 -8.01 -14.72 -29.16
CA ALA A 222 -7.71 -14.96 -30.56
C ALA A 222 -6.38 -14.33 -31.04
N MET A 223 -5.72 -13.51 -30.26
CA MET A 223 -4.39 -12.99 -30.58
C MET A 223 -3.38 -14.15 -30.72
N PRO A 224 -2.31 -13.99 -31.52
CA PRO A 224 -1.28 -15.02 -31.64
C PRO A 224 -0.55 -15.25 -30.32
N ASP A 225 0.10 -16.40 -30.15
CA ASP A 225 0.77 -16.75 -28.89
C ASP A 225 2.00 -15.88 -28.58
N GLU A 226 2.55 -15.20 -29.58
CA GLU A 226 3.63 -14.22 -29.45
C GLU A 226 3.15 -12.92 -28.78
N PHE A 227 1.83 -12.63 -28.85
CA PHE A 227 1.22 -11.51 -28.13
C PHE A 227 1.32 -11.71 -26.64
N LYS A 228 1.88 -10.75 -25.92
CA LYS A 228 2.17 -10.89 -24.48
C LYS A 228 1.43 -9.87 -23.63
N ILE A 229 0.89 -10.38 -22.53
CA ILE A 229 0.26 -9.57 -21.47
C ILE A 229 0.95 -9.80 -20.13
N ILE A 230 0.93 -8.78 -19.29
CA ILE A 230 1.34 -8.86 -17.88
C ILE A 230 0.10 -8.66 -17.02
N ILE A 231 -0.09 -9.56 -16.07
CA ILE A 231 -1.19 -9.51 -15.10
C ILE A 231 -0.65 -9.62 -13.67
N GLN A 232 -1.51 -9.41 -12.66
CA GLN A 232 -1.16 -9.58 -11.26
C GLN A 232 -1.79 -10.85 -10.68
N ASP A 233 -1.18 -11.34 -9.60
CA ASP A 233 -1.63 -12.54 -8.88
C ASP A 233 -2.92 -12.26 -8.09
N PRO A 234 -4.04 -12.94 -8.37
CA PRO A 234 -5.31 -12.73 -7.68
C PRO A 234 -5.29 -13.09 -6.18
N ARG A 235 -4.28 -13.83 -5.76
CA ARG A 235 -4.09 -14.19 -4.34
C ARG A 235 -3.42 -13.09 -3.53
N ALA A 236 -2.68 -12.20 -4.19
CA ALA A 236 -1.83 -11.22 -3.55
C ALA A 236 -2.19 -9.78 -3.89
N SER A 237 -2.86 -9.53 -5.01
CA SER A 237 -3.10 -8.20 -5.59
C SER A 237 -4.59 -7.96 -5.82
N THR A 238 -5.08 -6.77 -5.42
CA THR A 238 -6.47 -6.37 -5.72
C THR A 238 -6.75 -6.25 -7.22
N PRO A 239 -5.88 -5.68 -8.07
CA PRO A 239 -6.07 -5.74 -9.53
C PRO A 239 -6.09 -7.16 -10.08
N GLY A 240 -5.22 -8.05 -9.59
CA GLY A 240 -5.23 -9.45 -10.01
C GLY A 240 -6.53 -10.16 -9.65
N LEU A 241 -7.05 -9.94 -8.44
CA LEU A 241 -8.35 -10.44 -8.02
C LEU A 241 -9.48 -9.83 -8.89
N GLY A 242 -9.41 -8.53 -9.13
CA GLY A 242 -10.37 -7.84 -10.00
C GLY A 242 -10.44 -8.42 -11.41
N LEU A 243 -9.30 -8.77 -12.02
CA LEU A 243 -9.28 -9.46 -13.31
C LEU A 243 -9.92 -10.86 -13.22
N ALA A 244 -9.63 -11.62 -12.16
CA ALA A 244 -10.23 -12.94 -11.99
C ALA A 244 -11.76 -12.86 -11.87
N LEU A 245 -12.25 -11.86 -11.13
CA LEU A 245 -13.69 -11.58 -11.00
C LEU A 245 -14.29 -11.04 -12.31
N TRP A 246 -13.57 -10.21 -13.06
CA TRP A 246 -14.00 -9.71 -14.36
C TRP A 246 -14.20 -10.86 -15.35
N VAL A 247 -13.22 -11.75 -15.45
CA VAL A 247 -13.33 -12.96 -16.29
C VAL A 247 -14.50 -13.83 -15.83
N HIS A 248 -14.68 -14.02 -14.52
CA HIS A 248 -15.83 -14.77 -14.00
C HIS A 248 -17.16 -14.07 -14.31
N ALA A 249 -17.25 -12.76 -14.20
CA ALA A 249 -18.45 -11.99 -14.51
C ALA A 249 -18.87 -12.10 -15.99
N VAL A 250 -17.90 -12.30 -16.88
CA VAL A 250 -18.15 -12.45 -18.34
C VAL A 250 -18.44 -13.91 -18.72
N PHE A 251 -17.68 -14.86 -18.17
CA PHE A 251 -17.70 -16.26 -18.65
C PHE A 251 -18.37 -17.25 -17.67
N GLY A 252 -18.62 -16.85 -16.42
CA GLY A 252 -19.20 -17.77 -15.42
C GLY A 252 -18.40 -19.06 -15.31
N ASP A 253 -19.07 -20.21 -15.51
CA ASP A 253 -18.47 -21.54 -15.41
C ASP A 253 -17.41 -21.81 -16.51
N GLU A 254 -17.44 -21.07 -17.62
CA GLU A 254 -16.47 -21.19 -18.71
C GLU A 254 -15.16 -20.41 -18.46
N ALA A 255 -15.06 -19.70 -17.34
CA ALA A 255 -13.87 -18.93 -16.98
C ALA A 255 -12.57 -19.75 -17.03
N GLY A 256 -12.62 -21.03 -16.61
CA GLY A 256 -11.47 -21.93 -16.68
C GLY A 256 -11.02 -22.22 -18.11
N ALA A 257 -11.95 -22.36 -19.07
CA ALA A 257 -11.63 -22.55 -20.49
C ALA A 257 -10.99 -21.27 -21.05
N TYR A 258 -11.53 -20.11 -20.73
CA TYR A 258 -10.95 -18.83 -21.12
C TYR A 258 -9.50 -18.66 -20.60
N TRP A 259 -9.26 -18.91 -19.30
CA TRP A 259 -7.92 -18.80 -18.72
C TRP A 259 -6.90 -19.70 -19.45
N ARG A 260 -7.28 -20.93 -19.79
CA ARG A 260 -6.41 -21.84 -20.59
C ARG A 260 -6.09 -21.26 -21.97
N SER A 261 -7.05 -20.58 -22.60
CA SER A 261 -6.86 -20.02 -23.96
C SER A 261 -5.89 -18.85 -23.98
N ILE A 262 -5.79 -18.07 -22.90
CA ILE A 262 -4.85 -16.94 -22.79
C ILE A 262 -3.56 -17.28 -22.05
N ALA A 263 -3.45 -18.46 -21.44
CA ALA A 263 -2.26 -18.88 -20.71
C ALA A 263 -0.94 -18.70 -21.49
N PRO A 264 -0.85 -19.06 -22.80
CA PRO A 264 0.36 -18.86 -23.58
C PRO A 264 0.74 -17.38 -23.76
N LYS A 265 -0.23 -16.46 -23.61
CA LYS A 265 -0.05 -15.02 -23.78
C LYS A 265 0.38 -14.32 -22.47
N ILE A 266 0.22 -14.96 -21.34
CA ILE A 266 0.65 -14.40 -20.04
C ILE A 266 2.16 -14.51 -19.92
N LEU A 267 2.86 -13.39 -20.11
CA LEU A 267 4.31 -13.33 -19.98
C LEU A 267 4.74 -13.58 -18.55
N THR A 268 4.08 -12.92 -17.61
CA THR A 268 4.36 -13.04 -16.19
C THR A 268 3.18 -12.61 -15.32
N VAL A 269 3.18 -13.09 -14.08
CA VAL A 269 2.21 -12.76 -13.04
C VAL A 269 2.97 -12.10 -11.90
N THR A 270 2.73 -10.82 -11.64
CA THR A 270 3.43 -10.06 -10.60
C THR A 270 2.65 -10.03 -9.28
N LYS A 271 3.32 -9.68 -8.19
CA LYS A 271 2.67 -9.50 -6.89
C LYS A 271 2.00 -8.14 -6.75
N SER A 272 2.62 -7.09 -7.34
CA SER A 272 2.14 -5.72 -7.26
C SER A 272 1.76 -5.18 -8.63
N TRP A 273 0.93 -4.13 -8.63
CA TRP A 273 0.62 -3.36 -9.82
C TRP A 273 1.86 -2.63 -10.33
N SER A 274 2.66 -2.06 -9.42
CA SER A 274 3.87 -1.30 -9.75
C SER A 274 4.88 -2.13 -10.53
N ASP A 275 5.08 -3.40 -10.14
CA ASP A 275 5.97 -4.32 -10.87
C ASP A 275 5.45 -4.59 -12.28
N ALA A 276 4.14 -4.88 -12.43
CA ALA A 276 3.52 -5.15 -13.72
C ALA A 276 3.66 -3.95 -14.67
N TYR A 277 3.26 -2.78 -14.20
CA TYR A 277 3.29 -1.56 -14.99
C TYR A 277 4.73 -1.16 -15.35
N GLY A 278 5.67 -1.32 -14.41
CA GLY A 278 7.09 -1.07 -14.63
C GLY A 278 7.71 -1.98 -15.71
N LEU A 279 7.32 -3.25 -15.79
CA LEU A 279 7.75 -4.17 -16.85
C LEU A 279 7.15 -3.77 -18.21
N PHE A 280 5.88 -3.41 -18.23
CA PHE A 280 5.21 -2.93 -19.44
C PHE A 280 5.89 -1.67 -20.02
N LEU A 281 6.21 -0.69 -19.17
CA LEU A 281 6.91 0.53 -19.60
C LEU A 281 8.32 0.26 -20.16
N LYS A 282 8.96 -0.83 -19.76
CA LYS A 282 10.21 -1.31 -20.36
C LYS A 282 10.02 -1.98 -21.71
N GLY A 283 8.76 -2.22 -22.12
CA GLY A 283 8.43 -2.86 -23.39
C GLY A 283 8.49 -4.39 -23.36
N GLU A 284 8.38 -5.00 -22.18
CA GLU A 284 8.43 -6.46 -22.02
C GLU A 284 7.16 -7.16 -22.52
N ALA A 285 6.04 -6.45 -22.64
CA ALA A 285 4.76 -6.99 -23.10
C ALA A 285 3.99 -5.97 -23.95
N ASP A 286 3.02 -6.48 -24.73
CA ASP A 286 2.15 -5.68 -25.58
C ASP A 286 1.08 -4.95 -24.78
N MET A 287 0.59 -5.59 -23.70
CA MET A 287 -0.42 -5.01 -22.81
C MET A 287 -0.14 -5.36 -21.34
N VAL A 288 -0.68 -4.52 -20.46
CA VAL A 288 -0.65 -4.74 -19.02
C VAL A 288 -2.03 -4.53 -18.41
N LEU A 289 -2.41 -5.36 -17.44
CA LEU A 289 -3.60 -5.11 -16.65
C LEU A 289 -3.39 -3.86 -15.77
N SER A 290 -4.26 -2.88 -15.93
CA SER A 290 -4.29 -1.63 -15.21
C SER A 290 -5.72 -1.07 -15.19
N TYR A 291 -5.90 0.24 -15.48
CA TYR A 291 -7.19 0.91 -15.42
C TYR A 291 -7.48 1.74 -16.66
N THR A 292 -8.76 2.01 -16.92
CA THR A 292 -9.16 2.96 -17.97
C THR A 292 -8.60 4.36 -17.74
N THR A 293 -8.24 4.69 -16.52
CA THR A 293 -7.67 5.98 -16.12
C THR A 293 -6.15 6.06 -16.22
N SER A 294 -5.44 4.94 -16.37
CA SER A 294 -3.98 4.91 -16.44
C SER A 294 -3.36 5.79 -17.53
N PRO A 295 -3.97 5.97 -18.72
CA PRO A 295 -3.46 6.88 -19.74
C PRO A 295 -3.38 8.35 -19.27
N ALA A 296 -4.15 8.77 -18.26
CA ALA A 296 -4.08 10.12 -17.73
C ALA A 296 -2.71 10.50 -17.17
N TYR A 297 -2.01 9.54 -16.54
CA TYR A 297 -0.63 9.76 -16.09
C TYR A 297 0.27 10.19 -17.24
N HIS A 298 0.29 9.42 -18.31
CA HIS A 298 1.13 9.69 -19.46
C HIS A 298 0.76 11.01 -20.14
N LEU A 299 -0.54 11.24 -20.31
CA LEU A 299 -1.04 12.47 -20.93
C LEU A 299 -0.71 13.72 -20.13
N ILE A 300 -0.95 13.70 -18.81
CA ILE A 300 -0.87 14.89 -17.96
C ILE A 300 0.56 15.11 -17.43
N ALA A 301 1.20 14.06 -16.89
CA ALA A 301 2.51 14.17 -16.26
C ALA A 301 3.66 14.11 -17.27
N GLU A 302 3.54 13.28 -18.32
CA GLU A 302 4.59 13.05 -19.30
C GLU A 302 4.36 13.78 -20.63
N GLN A 303 3.15 14.35 -20.84
CA GLN A 303 2.73 14.93 -22.14
C GLN A 303 2.86 13.91 -23.30
N ASN A 304 2.61 12.64 -23.00
CA ASN A 304 2.72 11.52 -23.88
C ASN A 304 1.32 10.93 -24.17
N THR A 305 0.89 10.97 -25.41
CA THR A 305 -0.41 10.50 -25.88
C THR A 305 -0.39 9.07 -26.46
N ASN A 306 0.71 8.34 -26.30
CA ASN A 306 0.88 7.03 -26.92
C ASN A 306 0.15 5.91 -26.19
N TYR A 307 -0.16 6.09 -24.91
CA TYR A 307 -0.79 5.06 -24.10
C TYR A 307 -2.30 5.21 -24.08
N GLU A 308 -2.98 4.10 -24.28
CA GLU A 308 -4.45 4.01 -24.26
C GLU A 308 -4.89 2.75 -23.51
N SER A 309 -6.17 2.73 -23.09
CA SER A 309 -6.82 1.54 -22.53
C SER A 309 -7.66 0.85 -23.61
N ALA A 310 -7.57 -0.48 -23.70
CA ALA A 310 -8.34 -1.27 -24.65
C ALA A 310 -9.85 -1.21 -24.32
N PRO A 311 -10.72 -0.89 -25.29
CA PRO A 311 -12.13 -0.64 -25.08
C PRO A 311 -12.95 -1.95 -25.11
N PHE A 312 -12.83 -2.79 -24.08
CA PHE A 312 -13.49 -4.11 -24.07
C PHE A 312 -15.03 -3.97 -24.11
N THR A 313 -15.62 -4.54 -25.14
CA THR A 313 -17.07 -4.57 -25.39
C THR A 313 -17.82 -5.47 -24.40
N ASP A 314 -17.12 -6.39 -23.74
CA ASP A 314 -17.65 -7.19 -22.64
C ASP A 314 -18.06 -6.34 -21.42
N GLY A 315 -17.62 -5.09 -21.38
CA GLY A 315 -17.69 -4.17 -20.25
C GLY A 315 -16.41 -4.17 -19.43
N HIS A 316 -16.30 -3.25 -18.47
CA HIS A 316 -15.15 -3.12 -17.59
C HIS A 316 -15.57 -3.32 -16.14
N TYR A 317 -14.81 -4.09 -15.40
CA TYR A 317 -15.08 -4.36 -13.98
C TYR A 317 -14.62 -3.17 -13.12
N ALA A 318 -15.53 -2.67 -12.28
CA ALA A 318 -15.24 -1.54 -11.40
C ALA A 318 -14.41 -1.99 -10.20
N GLN A 319 -13.51 -1.12 -9.76
CA GLN A 319 -12.87 -1.16 -8.46
C GLN A 319 -13.24 0.11 -7.70
N ILE A 320 -13.68 -0.03 -6.46
CA ILE A 320 -13.91 1.06 -5.53
C ILE A 320 -12.98 0.81 -4.35
N GLU A 321 -11.98 1.68 -4.19
CA GLU A 321 -11.03 1.55 -3.10
C GLU A 321 -11.57 2.17 -1.81
N VAL A 322 -11.31 1.50 -0.70
CA VAL A 322 -11.82 1.89 0.62
C VAL A 322 -10.72 1.94 1.67
N ALA A 323 -10.99 2.72 2.71
CA ALA A 323 -10.19 2.73 3.94
C ALA A 323 -11.05 2.32 5.14
N ALA A 324 -10.41 1.78 6.17
CA ALA A 324 -11.07 1.39 7.40
C ALA A 324 -10.22 1.68 8.64
N ILE A 325 -10.88 2.04 9.75
CA ILE A 325 -10.23 2.29 11.04
C ILE A 325 -9.96 0.95 11.71
N VAL A 326 -8.71 0.73 12.13
CA VAL A 326 -8.33 -0.45 12.90
C VAL A 326 -8.86 -0.34 14.33
N LYS A 327 -9.52 -1.40 14.80
CA LYS A 327 -10.22 -1.42 16.10
C LYS A 327 -9.31 -1.17 17.31
N SER A 328 -8.07 -1.66 17.25
CA SER A 328 -7.08 -1.53 18.32
C SER A 328 -6.35 -0.18 18.33
N THR A 329 -6.67 0.76 17.40
CA THR A 329 -6.00 2.08 17.38
C THR A 329 -6.09 2.79 18.71
N PRO A 330 -4.97 3.28 19.28
CA PRO A 330 -4.98 4.13 20.47
C PRO A 330 -5.44 5.56 20.16
N PHE A 331 -5.64 5.91 18.88
CA PHE A 331 -5.96 7.26 18.43
C PHE A 331 -7.32 7.38 17.68
N PRO A 332 -8.44 6.91 18.24
CA PRO A 332 -9.72 6.85 17.52
C PRO A 332 -10.21 8.23 17.07
N ARG A 333 -9.88 9.31 17.77
CA ARG A 333 -10.24 10.66 17.35
C ARG A 333 -9.46 11.12 16.11
N ILE A 334 -8.16 10.80 16.04
CA ILE A 334 -7.34 11.13 14.86
C ILE A 334 -7.79 10.26 13.68
N ALA A 335 -8.10 8.99 13.93
CA ALA A 335 -8.61 8.08 12.91
C ALA A 335 -9.91 8.59 12.28
N LYS A 336 -10.91 8.98 13.08
CA LYS A 336 -12.16 9.58 12.57
C LYS A 336 -11.90 10.90 11.84
N LYS A 337 -10.97 11.73 12.31
CA LYS A 337 -10.56 12.95 11.60
C LYS A 337 -9.91 12.65 10.26
N PHE A 338 -9.09 11.60 10.18
CA PHE A 338 -8.49 11.15 8.92
C PHE A 338 -9.56 10.66 7.94
N MET A 339 -10.53 9.87 8.39
CA MET A 339 -11.64 9.42 7.55
C MET A 339 -12.49 10.61 7.04
N ALA A 340 -12.78 11.60 7.90
CA ALA A 340 -13.48 12.82 7.46
C ALA A 340 -12.64 13.64 6.46
N PHE A 341 -11.32 13.71 6.64
CA PHE A 341 -10.41 14.34 5.70
C PHE A 341 -10.40 13.63 4.34
N MET A 342 -10.50 12.30 4.29
CA MET A 342 -10.51 11.54 3.04
C MET A 342 -11.69 11.88 2.11
N VAL A 343 -12.80 12.38 2.62
CA VAL A 343 -13.95 12.82 1.82
C VAL A 343 -13.99 14.34 1.61
N SER A 344 -12.95 15.06 2.04
CA SER A 344 -12.82 16.51 1.82
C SER A 344 -12.26 16.84 0.43
N ASP A 345 -12.57 18.06 -0.05
CA ASP A 345 -11.98 18.58 -1.29
C ASP A 345 -10.45 18.53 -1.28
N GLU A 346 -9.81 18.78 -0.13
CA GLU A 346 -8.36 18.80 -0.02
C GLU A 346 -7.75 17.44 -0.35
N PHE A 347 -8.31 16.35 0.18
CA PHE A 347 -7.85 15.00 -0.14
C PHE A 347 -8.26 14.58 -1.55
N GLN A 348 -9.52 14.81 -1.92
CA GLN A 348 -10.09 14.33 -3.18
C GLN A 348 -9.45 14.99 -4.42
N ASN A 349 -8.94 16.22 -4.29
CA ASN A 349 -8.15 16.88 -5.34
C ASN A 349 -6.74 16.30 -5.52
N ILE A 350 -6.22 15.54 -4.55
CA ILE A 350 -4.92 14.86 -4.66
C ILE A 350 -5.04 13.63 -5.56
N ILE A 351 -6.14 12.89 -5.46
CA ILE A 351 -6.33 11.57 -6.08
C ILE A 351 -6.14 11.58 -7.61
N PRO A 352 -6.78 12.46 -8.40
CA PRO A 352 -6.72 12.37 -9.86
C PRO A 352 -5.31 12.55 -10.46
N THR A 353 -4.39 13.20 -9.74
CA THR A 353 -3.03 13.49 -10.24
C THR A 353 -1.92 12.76 -9.51
N THR A 354 -2.26 11.83 -8.61
CA THR A 354 -1.27 11.04 -7.87
C THR A 354 -1.62 9.55 -7.82
N ASN A 355 -2.91 9.21 -7.64
CA ASN A 355 -3.41 7.84 -7.75
C ASN A 355 -3.96 7.53 -9.14
N TRP A 356 -4.21 8.56 -9.95
CA TRP A 356 -4.73 8.44 -11.32
C TRP A 356 -6.05 7.68 -11.40
N MET A 357 -6.90 7.91 -10.38
CA MET A 357 -8.24 7.33 -10.23
C MET A 357 -9.28 8.45 -10.20
N TYR A 358 -10.54 8.12 -10.40
CA TYR A 358 -11.64 9.05 -10.17
C TYR A 358 -11.82 9.25 -8.66
N PRO A 359 -11.95 10.51 -8.17
CA PRO A 359 -12.22 10.78 -6.77
C PRO A 359 -13.62 10.28 -6.38
N ALA A 360 -13.77 9.77 -5.14
CA ALA A 360 -15.07 9.31 -4.64
C ALA A 360 -16.06 10.45 -4.38
N VAL A 361 -15.59 11.70 -4.25
CA VAL A 361 -16.40 12.89 -4.08
C VAL A 361 -16.08 13.89 -5.21
N LYS A 362 -17.12 14.50 -5.80
CA LYS A 362 -16.90 15.56 -6.78
C LYS A 362 -16.40 16.80 -6.06
N THR A 363 -15.22 17.27 -6.44
CA THR A 363 -14.65 18.50 -5.89
C THR A 363 -15.06 19.73 -6.71
N ALA A 364 -14.97 20.92 -6.10
CA ALA A 364 -15.26 22.18 -6.78
C ALA A 364 -14.30 22.47 -7.96
N VAL A 365 -13.07 21.94 -7.89
CA VAL A 365 -12.06 22.10 -8.96
C VAL A 365 -12.38 21.20 -10.17
N GLY A 366 -13.04 20.06 -9.94
CA GLY A 366 -13.32 19.06 -10.96
C GLY A 366 -12.09 18.22 -11.32
N LEU A 367 -12.23 17.41 -12.38
CA LEU A 367 -11.15 16.56 -12.87
C LEU A 367 -10.11 17.38 -13.65
N PRO A 368 -8.82 17.00 -13.59
CA PRO A 368 -7.78 17.62 -14.42
C PRO A 368 -8.08 17.48 -15.91
N ALA A 369 -7.68 18.50 -16.69
CA ALA A 369 -7.77 18.44 -18.14
C ALA A 369 -7.04 17.19 -18.67
N GLY A 370 -7.70 16.47 -19.58
CA GLY A 370 -7.22 15.17 -20.11
C GLY A 370 -8.03 13.98 -19.61
N PHE A 371 -8.68 14.05 -18.44
CA PHE A 371 -9.58 12.99 -17.98
C PHE A 371 -10.81 12.83 -18.88
N GLU A 372 -11.26 13.90 -19.54
CA GLU A 372 -12.35 13.89 -20.51
C GLU A 372 -12.04 13.10 -21.80
N THR A 373 -10.76 12.82 -22.06
CA THR A 373 -10.32 12.04 -23.21
C THR A 373 -10.20 10.55 -22.94
N LEU A 374 -10.33 10.13 -21.69
CA LEU A 374 -10.19 8.73 -21.29
C LEU A 374 -11.38 7.91 -21.78
N SER A 375 -11.09 6.64 -22.07
CA SER A 375 -12.13 5.68 -22.46
C SER A 375 -13.15 5.52 -21.32
N THR A 376 -14.41 5.79 -21.62
CA THR A 376 -15.52 5.51 -20.72
C THR A 376 -16.05 4.10 -21.00
N PRO A 377 -16.15 3.22 -19.99
CA PRO A 377 -16.77 1.91 -20.17
C PRO A 377 -18.18 1.99 -20.74
N ASN A 378 -18.46 1.22 -21.78
CA ASN A 378 -19.82 1.07 -22.31
C ASN A 378 -20.75 0.34 -21.34
N LYS A 379 -20.17 -0.49 -20.45
CA LYS A 379 -20.85 -1.25 -19.43
C LYS A 379 -19.92 -1.40 -18.22
N THR A 380 -20.41 -1.02 -17.05
CA THR A 380 -19.75 -1.31 -15.78
C THR A 380 -20.20 -2.67 -15.27
N LEU A 381 -19.23 -3.52 -14.93
CA LEU A 381 -19.43 -4.79 -14.25
C LEU A 381 -18.97 -4.64 -12.79
N LEU A 382 -19.74 -5.17 -11.88
CA LEU A 382 -19.38 -5.28 -10.46
C LEU A 382 -20.21 -6.42 -9.86
N LEU A 383 -19.58 -7.37 -9.24
CA LEU A 383 -20.25 -8.42 -8.48
C LEU A 383 -20.60 -7.90 -7.09
N ASP A 384 -21.67 -8.41 -6.52
CA ASP A 384 -22.01 -8.12 -5.12
C ASP A 384 -20.87 -8.60 -4.19
N ALA A 385 -20.55 -7.82 -3.16
CA ALA A 385 -19.44 -8.12 -2.26
C ALA A 385 -19.62 -9.44 -1.50
N THR A 386 -20.86 -9.80 -1.16
CA THR A 386 -21.19 -11.09 -0.51
C THR A 386 -20.98 -12.24 -1.48
N ASP A 387 -21.44 -12.09 -2.74
CA ASP A 387 -21.20 -13.08 -3.80
C ASP A 387 -19.70 -13.28 -4.06
N VAL A 388 -18.92 -12.20 -4.03
CA VAL A 388 -17.46 -12.26 -4.17
C VAL A 388 -16.85 -13.07 -3.03
N GLU A 389 -17.22 -12.81 -1.77
CA GLU A 389 -16.66 -13.55 -0.62
C GLU A 389 -16.97 -15.03 -0.73
N ASP A 390 -18.20 -15.41 -1.09
CA ASP A 390 -18.64 -16.81 -1.23
C ASP A 390 -17.89 -17.54 -2.36
N LYS A 391 -17.59 -16.85 -3.47
CA LYS A 391 -17.06 -17.47 -4.70
C LYS A 391 -15.55 -17.24 -4.88
N ARG A 392 -14.95 -16.28 -4.20
CA ARG A 392 -13.55 -15.83 -4.40
C ARG A 392 -12.56 -16.98 -4.40
N LYS A 393 -12.68 -17.90 -3.44
CA LYS A 393 -11.77 -19.05 -3.37
C LYS A 393 -11.91 -19.93 -4.62
N ALA A 394 -13.12 -20.26 -5.05
CA ALA A 394 -13.36 -21.09 -6.22
C ALA A 394 -12.89 -20.42 -7.52
N ILE A 395 -13.08 -19.11 -7.63
CA ILE A 395 -12.60 -18.32 -8.79
C ILE A 395 -11.06 -18.33 -8.85
N ILE A 396 -10.38 -18.14 -7.73
CA ILE A 396 -8.91 -18.22 -7.65
C ILE A 396 -8.43 -19.63 -7.95
N ASP A 397 -9.07 -20.67 -7.41
CA ASP A 397 -8.72 -22.06 -7.68
C ASP A 397 -8.88 -22.40 -9.17
N THR A 398 -9.94 -21.89 -9.84
CA THR A 398 -10.16 -22.04 -11.29
C THR A 398 -9.01 -21.41 -12.08
N TRP A 399 -8.59 -20.19 -11.72
CA TRP A 399 -7.46 -19.51 -12.32
C TRP A 399 -6.16 -20.30 -12.14
N LEU A 400 -5.88 -20.79 -10.91
CA LEU A 400 -4.69 -21.59 -10.61
C LEU A 400 -4.63 -22.86 -11.43
N GLN A 401 -5.73 -23.62 -11.50
CA GLN A 401 -5.80 -24.88 -12.24
C GLN A 401 -5.65 -24.66 -13.75
N ALA A 402 -6.13 -23.53 -14.27
CA ALA A 402 -6.02 -23.22 -15.68
C ALA A 402 -4.61 -22.83 -16.11
N LEU A 403 -3.84 -22.14 -15.25
CA LEU A 403 -2.49 -21.68 -15.56
C LEU A 403 -1.38 -22.66 -15.13
N ASN A 404 -1.68 -23.62 -14.25
CA ASN A 404 -0.76 -24.68 -13.81
C ASN A 404 -1.44 -26.04 -13.97
N PRO A 405 -1.63 -26.52 -15.22
CA PRO A 405 -2.32 -27.76 -15.52
C PRO A 405 -1.57 -29.01 -15.04
#